data_39e2d9e787bfc71ef146b56cd57a9bfc
#
_entry.id   39e2d9e787bfc71ef146b56cd57a9bfc
#
_cell.length_a   1.000
_cell.length_b   1.000
_cell.length_c   1.000
_cell.angle_alpha   90.00
_cell.angle_beta   90.00
_cell.angle_gamma   90.00
#
_symmetry.space_group_name_H-M   'P 1'
#
loop_
_entity.id
_entity.type
_entity.pdbx_description
1 polymer ?
#
loop_
_entity_poly.entity_id
_entity_poly.type
_entity_poly.pdbx_seq_one_letter_code
_entity_poly.pdbx_strand_id
1 'polypeptide(L)'
;MTKKYFILFLLLFVSRLFSQKIDINTLRSINVNRNESLDTTFEHITNSYAVVSIGTPLTMYAVGLINKDLQLKKDAIFIGESVAASVFVTIVLKEAIKRDRPFVTYPEIQKLTSAGGYSMPSGHTSIAFATATSLSMAYPKWYVIAPSFVWASAVGYSRMHLGVHYPSDVIAGALVGSGSAYLTYKINKWLNKKRSKEQL
;
A
#
# COMPACT_ATOMS: atom_id res chain seq x y z
N MET A 1 -29.45 8.25 26.67
CA MET A 1 -28.32 7.69 25.91
C MET A 1 -28.60 7.50 24.42
N THR A 2 -29.81 7.19 24.00
CA THR A 2 -30.17 6.84 22.60
C THR A 2 -30.03 7.97 21.56
N LYS A 3 -30.37 9.23 21.88
CA LYS A 3 -30.33 10.36 20.90
C LYS A 3 -28.89 10.70 20.46
N LYS A 4 -27.91 10.63 21.36
CA LYS A 4 -26.48 10.91 21.00
C LYS A 4 -25.91 9.87 20.03
N TYR A 5 -26.20 8.60 20.23
CA TYR A 5 -25.77 7.52 19.33
C TYR A 5 -26.49 7.56 17.99
N PHE A 6 -27.75 7.96 17.96
CA PHE A 6 -28.50 8.16 16.72
C PHE A 6 -27.92 9.31 15.88
N ILE A 7 -27.60 10.45 16.50
CA ILE A 7 -26.94 11.58 15.82
C ILE A 7 -25.56 11.18 15.30
N LEU A 8 -24.76 10.46 16.09
CA LEU A 8 -23.45 9.96 15.67
C LEU A 8 -23.56 8.99 14.49
N PHE A 9 -24.55 8.07 14.53
CA PHE A 9 -24.85 7.14 13.44
C PHE A 9 -25.27 7.90 12.17
N LEU A 10 -26.15 8.91 12.30
CA LEU A 10 -26.58 9.72 11.18
C LEU A 10 -25.43 10.52 10.57
N LEU A 11 -24.55 11.11 11.38
CA LEU A 11 -23.34 11.81 10.92
C LEU A 11 -22.39 10.87 10.18
N LEU A 12 -22.17 9.66 10.71
CA LEU A 12 -21.33 8.64 10.05
C LEU A 12 -21.95 8.14 8.74
N PHE A 13 -23.28 8.02 8.68
CA PHE A 13 -23.98 7.62 7.46
C PHE A 13 -23.93 8.70 6.38
N VAL A 14 -24.18 9.95 6.75
CA VAL A 14 -24.10 11.11 5.84
C VAL A 14 -22.66 11.29 5.34
N SER A 15 -21.66 11.15 6.22
CA SER A 15 -20.25 11.25 5.81
C SER A 15 -19.85 10.16 4.80
N ARG A 16 -20.44 8.95 4.88
CA ARG A 16 -20.20 7.89 3.87
C ARG A 16 -20.74 8.27 2.49
N LEU A 17 -21.94 8.88 2.42
CA LEU A 17 -22.54 9.28 1.13
C LEU A 17 -21.75 10.40 0.45
N PHE A 18 -21.29 11.39 1.20
CA PHE A 18 -20.42 12.47 0.68
C PHE A 18 -19.05 11.93 0.25
N SER A 19 -18.47 11.03 1.03
CA SER A 19 -17.19 10.39 0.73
C SER A 19 -17.24 9.60 -0.59
N GLN A 20 -18.33 8.88 -0.86
CA GLN A 20 -18.48 8.12 -2.12
C GLN A 20 -18.57 9.01 -3.35
N LYS A 21 -19.28 10.15 -3.26
CA LYS A 21 -19.37 11.12 -4.36
C LYS A 21 -18.03 11.78 -4.67
N ILE A 22 -17.28 12.16 -3.65
CA ILE A 22 -15.93 12.74 -3.81
C ILE A 22 -15.00 11.69 -4.43
N ASP A 23 -15.06 10.47 -3.96
CA ASP A 23 -14.23 9.35 -4.38
C ASP A 23 -14.39 9.08 -5.89
N ILE A 24 -15.64 8.92 -6.35
CA ILE A 24 -15.90 8.68 -7.78
C ILE A 24 -15.63 9.91 -8.65
N ASN A 25 -15.97 11.11 -8.20
CA ASN A 25 -15.74 12.32 -8.99
C ASN A 25 -14.24 12.59 -9.17
N THR A 26 -13.43 12.37 -8.14
CA THR A 26 -11.97 12.43 -8.24
C THR A 26 -11.45 11.37 -9.21
N LEU A 27 -11.97 10.15 -9.15
CA LEU A 27 -11.56 9.10 -10.09
C LEU A 27 -11.94 9.44 -11.53
N ARG A 28 -13.14 9.98 -11.77
CA ARG A 28 -13.57 10.45 -13.11
C ARG A 28 -12.61 11.50 -13.67
N SER A 29 -12.21 12.46 -12.86
CA SER A 29 -11.27 13.49 -13.31
C SER A 29 -9.89 12.93 -13.67
N ILE A 30 -9.46 11.85 -13.00
CA ILE A 30 -8.16 11.20 -13.22
C ILE A 30 -8.22 10.22 -14.39
N ASN A 31 -9.26 9.38 -14.49
CA ASN A 31 -9.33 8.29 -15.46
C ASN A 31 -10.04 8.69 -16.76
N VAL A 32 -11.23 9.33 -16.68
CA VAL A 32 -12.00 9.68 -17.88
C VAL A 32 -11.36 10.84 -18.64
N ASN A 33 -10.83 11.84 -17.91
CA ASN A 33 -10.18 13.01 -18.50
C ASN A 33 -8.66 12.88 -18.60
N ARG A 34 -8.12 11.65 -18.55
CA ARG A 34 -6.68 11.40 -18.54
C ARG A 34 -6.00 11.75 -19.86
N ASN A 35 -4.71 11.96 -19.79
CA ASN A 35 -3.88 11.97 -20.99
C ASN A 35 -3.53 10.51 -21.37
N GLU A 36 -4.12 10.00 -22.43
CA GLU A 36 -3.95 8.61 -22.91
C GLU A 36 -2.50 8.28 -23.29
N SER A 37 -1.69 9.27 -23.68
CA SER A 37 -0.27 9.05 -23.99
C SER A 37 0.55 8.59 -22.77
N LEU A 38 0.03 8.75 -21.56
CA LEU A 38 0.66 8.33 -20.32
C LEU A 38 0.21 6.92 -19.85
N ASP A 39 -0.75 6.29 -20.53
CA ASP A 39 -1.30 4.98 -20.12
C ASP A 39 -0.19 3.92 -19.98
N THR A 40 0.65 3.78 -21.00
CA THR A 40 1.79 2.86 -20.99
C THR A 40 2.80 3.18 -19.87
N THR A 41 3.06 4.47 -19.63
CA THR A 41 3.96 4.91 -18.55
C THR A 41 3.41 4.47 -17.20
N PHE A 42 2.13 4.71 -16.92
CA PHE A 42 1.51 4.30 -15.67
C PHE A 42 1.35 2.78 -15.54
N GLU A 43 1.23 2.06 -16.66
CA GLU A 43 1.28 0.60 -16.65
C GLU A 43 2.67 0.08 -16.25
N HIS A 44 3.75 0.64 -16.76
CA HIS A 44 5.10 0.29 -16.33
C HIS A 44 5.35 0.65 -14.86
N ILE A 45 4.89 1.83 -14.40
CA ILE A 45 4.99 2.23 -12.99
C ILE A 45 4.25 1.25 -12.10
N THR A 46 2.99 0.90 -12.45
CA THR A 46 2.23 -0.05 -11.62
C THR A 46 2.89 -1.42 -11.59
N ASN A 47 3.41 -1.92 -12.70
CA ASN A 47 4.05 -3.24 -12.79
C ASN A 47 5.40 -3.31 -12.05
N SER A 48 6.06 -2.17 -11.83
CA SER A 48 7.30 -2.11 -11.05
C SER A 48 7.13 -2.50 -9.57
N TYR A 49 5.89 -2.48 -9.03
CA TYR A 49 5.66 -2.76 -7.62
C TYR A 49 6.21 -4.12 -7.18
N ALA A 50 6.00 -5.17 -7.97
CA ALA A 50 6.45 -6.51 -7.64
C ALA A 50 7.98 -6.63 -7.74
N VAL A 51 8.56 -6.09 -8.82
CA VAL A 51 10.00 -6.14 -9.06
C VAL A 51 10.75 -5.39 -7.96
N VAL A 52 10.32 -4.19 -7.60
CA VAL A 52 10.97 -3.38 -6.56
C VAL A 52 10.75 -3.98 -5.18
N SER A 53 9.52 -4.38 -4.84
CA SER A 53 9.21 -4.85 -3.47
C SER A 53 9.76 -6.24 -3.15
N ILE A 54 9.96 -7.09 -4.14
CA ILE A 54 10.59 -8.40 -3.98
C ILE A 54 12.10 -8.31 -4.26
N GLY A 55 12.48 -7.62 -5.32
CA GLY A 55 13.88 -7.50 -5.74
C GLY A 55 14.75 -6.78 -4.71
N THR A 56 14.24 -5.71 -4.08
CA THR A 56 15.01 -4.97 -3.06
C THR A 56 15.46 -5.88 -1.89
N PRO A 57 14.58 -6.55 -1.14
CA PRO A 57 15.03 -7.39 -0.03
C PRO A 57 15.84 -8.59 -0.51
N LEU A 58 15.54 -9.19 -1.65
CA LEU A 58 16.35 -10.31 -2.18
C LEU A 58 17.77 -9.87 -2.53
N THR A 59 17.92 -8.75 -3.22
CA THR A 59 19.26 -8.20 -3.58
C THR A 59 20.04 -7.82 -2.33
N MET A 60 19.41 -7.11 -1.37
CA MET A 60 20.04 -6.75 -0.11
C MET A 60 20.51 -7.99 0.66
N TYR A 61 19.67 -9.04 0.73
CA TYR A 61 20.04 -10.27 1.41
C TYR A 61 21.20 -10.98 0.73
N ALA A 62 21.20 -11.09 -0.61
CA ALA A 62 22.28 -11.69 -1.38
C ALA A 62 23.61 -10.93 -1.20
N VAL A 63 23.60 -9.61 -1.28
CA VAL A 63 24.78 -8.77 -1.03
C VAL A 63 25.26 -8.93 0.42
N GLY A 64 24.35 -9.00 1.38
CA GLY A 64 24.66 -9.25 2.79
C GLY A 64 25.27 -10.63 3.05
N LEU A 65 24.93 -11.64 2.24
CA LEU A 65 25.58 -12.95 2.28
C LEU A 65 27.03 -12.87 1.74
N ILE A 66 27.21 -12.28 0.59
CA ILE A 66 28.52 -12.15 -0.08
C ILE A 66 29.50 -11.36 0.80
N ASN A 67 29.06 -10.22 1.33
CA ASN A 67 29.88 -9.34 2.14
C ASN A 67 29.97 -9.74 3.63
N LYS A 68 29.29 -10.83 4.02
CA LYS A 68 29.14 -11.28 5.42
C LYS A 68 28.57 -10.17 6.33
N ASP A 69 27.77 -9.27 5.77
CA ASP A 69 27.13 -8.16 6.48
C ASP A 69 25.81 -8.64 7.15
N LEU A 70 25.88 -8.84 8.46
CA LEU A 70 24.74 -9.28 9.26
C LEU A 70 23.65 -8.22 9.37
N GLN A 71 24.02 -6.92 9.35
CA GLN A 71 23.02 -5.86 9.46
C GLN A 71 22.20 -5.75 8.16
N LEU A 72 22.86 -5.79 7.02
CA LEU A 72 22.20 -5.77 5.71
C LEU A 72 21.23 -6.95 5.54
N LYS A 73 21.60 -8.15 6.03
CA LYS A 73 20.69 -9.31 6.04
C LYS A 73 19.48 -9.10 6.93
N LYS A 74 19.65 -8.51 8.13
CA LYS A 74 18.54 -8.20 9.04
C LYS A 74 17.60 -7.17 8.43
N ASP A 75 18.13 -6.13 7.80
CA ASP A 75 17.36 -5.10 7.13
C ASP A 75 16.56 -5.68 5.95
N ALA A 76 17.19 -6.55 5.15
CA ALA A 76 16.52 -7.27 4.07
C ALA A 76 15.35 -8.13 4.57
N ILE A 77 15.55 -8.90 5.64
CA ILE A 77 14.50 -9.72 6.26
C ILE A 77 13.36 -8.82 6.76
N PHE A 78 13.67 -7.73 7.46
CA PHE A 78 12.67 -6.78 7.95
C PHE A 78 11.81 -6.19 6.83
N ILE A 79 12.42 -5.83 5.69
CA ILE A 79 11.68 -5.31 4.52
C ILE A 79 10.78 -6.41 3.96
N GLY A 80 11.28 -7.63 3.78
CA GLY A 80 10.50 -8.76 3.30
C GLY A 80 9.32 -9.12 4.21
N GLU A 81 9.53 -9.16 5.52
CA GLU A 81 8.48 -9.38 6.52
C GLU A 81 7.40 -8.28 6.49
N SER A 82 7.80 -7.02 6.31
CA SER A 82 6.89 -5.88 6.20
C SER A 82 5.98 -5.99 4.97
N VAL A 83 6.56 -6.41 3.83
CA VAL A 83 5.81 -6.66 2.60
C VAL A 83 4.86 -7.83 2.78
N ALA A 84 5.31 -8.95 3.34
CA ALA A 84 4.47 -10.13 3.59
C ALA A 84 3.31 -9.81 4.55
N ALA A 85 3.57 -9.08 5.63
CA ALA A 85 2.53 -8.61 6.55
C ALA A 85 1.51 -7.71 5.85
N SER A 86 1.96 -6.81 4.99
CA SER A 86 1.07 -5.93 4.20
C SER A 86 0.18 -6.72 3.24
N VAL A 87 0.73 -7.74 2.55
CA VAL A 87 -0.03 -8.63 1.67
C VAL A 87 -1.11 -9.36 2.48
N PHE A 88 -0.74 -9.95 3.61
CA PHE A 88 -1.67 -10.68 4.48
C PHE A 88 -2.83 -9.79 4.95
N VAL A 89 -2.52 -8.63 5.52
CA VAL A 89 -3.55 -7.68 5.99
C VAL A 89 -4.44 -7.21 4.85
N THR A 90 -3.86 -6.94 3.67
CA THR A 90 -4.61 -6.54 2.48
C THR A 90 -5.62 -7.61 2.05
N ILE A 91 -5.21 -8.89 2.02
CA ILE A 91 -6.10 -10.00 1.65
C ILE A 91 -7.26 -10.11 2.64
N VAL A 92 -6.96 -10.10 3.94
CA VAL A 92 -7.99 -10.16 5.00
C VAL A 92 -8.99 -9.01 4.88
N LEU A 93 -8.51 -7.79 4.68
CA LEU A 93 -9.38 -6.62 4.53
C LEU A 93 -10.21 -6.66 3.26
N LYS A 94 -9.68 -7.15 2.14
CA LYS A 94 -10.44 -7.33 0.90
C LYS A 94 -11.64 -8.26 1.10
N GLU A 95 -11.41 -9.40 1.74
CA GLU A 95 -12.48 -10.37 2.01
C GLU A 95 -13.49 -9.88 3.06
N ALA A 96 -13.07 -9.03 3.98
CA ALA A 96 -13.95 -8.42 4.99
C ALA A 96 -14.81 -7.29 4.42
N ILE A 97 -14.23 -6.43 3.56
CA ILE A 97 -14.89 -5.21 3.05
C ILE A 97 -15.72 -5.50 1.79
N LYS A 98 -15.24 -6.37 0.90
CA LYS A 98 -15.90 -6.81 -0.35
C LYS A 98 -16.38 -5.67 -1.24
N ARG A 99 -15.60 -4.59 -1.37
CA ARG A 99 -15.96 -3.45 -2.20
C ARG A 99 -15.76 -3.78 -3.67
N ASP A 100 -16.79 -3.51 -4.49
CA ASP A 100 -16.70 -3.62 -5.94
C ASP A 100 -15.72 -2.60 -6.53
N ARG A 101 -15.12 -2.97 -7.65
CA ARG A 101 -14.18 -2.08 -8.35
C ARG A 101 -14.93 -1.00 -9.13
N PRO A 102 -14.26 0.17 -9.36
CA PRO A 102 -14.93 1.30 -10.02
C PRO A 102 -15.48 0.96 -11.39
N PHE A 103 -14.75 0.22 -12.23
CA PHE A 103 -15.19 -0.17 -13.57
C PHE A 103 -16.36 -1.19 -13.58
N VAL A 104 -16.67 -1.83 -12.45
CA VAL A 104 -17.84 -2.70 -12.30
C VAL A 104 -19.09 -1.87 -11.99
N THR A 105 -18.93 -0.83 -11.16
CA THR A 105 -20.05 0.01 -10.69
C THR A 105 -20.34 1.16 -11.64
N TYR A 106 -19.32 1.68 -12.34
CA TYR A 106 -19.40 2.88 -13.18
C TYR A 106 -18.86 2.56 -14.57
N PRO A 107 -19.75 2.33 -15.57
CA PRO A 107 -19.38 1.92 -16.93
C PRO A 107 -18.47 2.91 -17.69
N GLU A 108 -18.50 4.19 -17.29
CA GLU A 108 -17.65 5.24 -17.87
C GLU A 108 -16.18 5.14 -17.44
N ILE A 109 -15.87 4.40 -16.37
CA ILE A 109 -14.49 4.21 -15.92
C ILE A 109 -13.81 3.16 -16.78
N GLN A 110 -12.75 3.58 -17.46
CA GLN A 110 -11.99 2.72 -18.36
C GLN A 110 -10.99 1.86 -17.58
N LYS A 111 -11.16 0.53 -17.68
CA LYS A 111 -10.22 -0.45 -17.12
C LYS A 111 -9.07 -0.67 -18.09
N LEU A 112 -7.87 -0.16 -17.77
CA LEU A 112 -6.70 -0.17 -18.65
C LEU A 112 -5.62 -1.18 -18.23
N THR A 113 -5.84 -1.94 -17.14
CA THR A 113 -4.89 -2.96 -16.69
C THR A 113 -5.64 -4.13 -16.06
N SER A 114 -4.94 -5.25 -15.87
CA SER A 114 -5.51 -6.40 -15.18
C SER A 114 -5.81 -6.09 -13.72
N ALA A 115 -6.99 -6.52 -13.27
CA ALA A 115 -7.40 -6.41 -11.89
C ALA A 115 -8.46 -7.46 -11.57
N GLY A 116 -8.27 -8.20 -10.48
CA GLY A 116 -9.19 -9.21 -9.99
C GLY A 116 -9.52 -9.02 -8.51
N GLY A 117 -10.58 -9.69 -8.05
CA GLY A 117 -11.05 -9.60 -6.67
C GLY A 117 -11.55 -8.21 -6.26
N TYR A 118 -11.72 -8.00 -4.98
CA TYR A 118 -12.28 -6.77 -4.39
C TYR A 118 -11.36 -5.56 -4.51
N SER A 119 -11.97 -4.36 -4.45
CA SER A 119 -11.24 -3.09 -4.67
C SER A 119 -10.45 -2.65 -3.44
N MET A 120 -11.04 -2.64 -2.26
CA MET A 120 -10.46 -2.02 -1.05
C MET A 120 -9.84 -3.04 -0.10
N PRO A 121 -8.62 -2.76 0.40
CA PRO A 121 -7.69 -1.70 0.00
C PRO A 121 -6.89 -2.05 -1.28
N SER A 122 -6.19 -1.06 -1.87
CA SER A 122 -5.34 -1.29 -3.04
C SER A 122 -4.09 -2.09 -2.69
N GLY A 123 -3.96 -3.31 -3.24
CA GLY A 123 -2.83 -4.20 -2.95
C GLY A 123 -1.48 -3.68 -3.46
N HIS A 124 -1.42 -3.16 -4.69
CA HIS A 124 -0.20 -2.56 -5.26
C HIS A 124 0.29 -1.40 -4.39
N THR A 125 -0.63 -0.52 -4.00
CA THR A 125 -0.32 0.62 -3.12
C THR A 125 0.16 0.15 -1.75
N SER A 126 -0.52 -0.84 -1.16
CA SER A 126 -0.17 -1.38 0.15
C SER A 126 1.25 -1.96 0.15
N ILE A 127 1.59 -2.76 -0.85
CA ILE A 127 2.92 -3.35 -1.01
C ILE A 127 3.98 -2.27 -1.24
N ALA A 128 3.72 -1.31 -2.13
CA ALA A 128 4.66 -0.23 -2.42
C ALA A 128 4.94 0.64 -1.18
N PHE A 129 3.91 1.00 -0.40
CA PHE A 129 4.06 1.77 0.83
C PHE A 129 4.71 0.97 1.96
N ALA A 130 4.48 -0.35 2.04
CA ALA A 130 5.20 -1.21 2.99
C ALA A 130 6.70 -1.21 2.67
N THR A 131 7.06 -1.34 1.39
CA THR A 131 8.46 -1.29 0.92
C THR A 131 9.09 0.06 1.21
N ALA A 132 8.44 1.17 0.81
CA ALA A 132 8.94 2.51 1.03
C ALA A 132 9.13 2.83 2.51
N THR A 133 8.17 2.45 3.36
CA THR A 133 8.23 2.71 4.80
C THR A 133 9.32 1.87 5.47
N SER A 134 9.37 0.56 5.21
CA SER A 134 10.39 -0.31 5.83
C SER A 134 11.81 0.04 5.38
N LEU A 135 12.00 0.37 4.09
CA LEU A 135 13.29 0.82 3.58
C LEU A 135 13.71 2.15 4.22
N SER A 136 12.79 3.10 4.37
CA SER A 136 13.03 4.38 5.04
C SER A 136 13.34 4.24 6.53
N MET A 137 12.77 3.23 7.19
CA MET A 137 13.08 2.92 8.59
C MET A 137 14.44 2.24 8.76
N ALA A 138 14.83 1.38 7.82
CA ALA A 138 16.17 0.76 7.79
C ALA A 138 17.26 1.78 7.45
N TYR A 139 16.97 2.68 6.51
CA TYR A 139 17.91 3.70 6.00
C TYR A 139 17.29 5.10 6.08
N PRO A 140 17.32 5.76 7.27
CA PRO A 140 16.66 7.05 7.49
C PRO A 140 17.45 8.23 6.90
N LYS A 141 17.70 8.18 5.59
CA LYS A 141 18.37 9.21 4.81
C LYS A 141 17.40 9.81 3.81
N TRP A 142 17.38 11.15 3.66
CA TRP A 142 16.43 11.84 2.79
C TRP A 142 16.45 11.31 1.34
N TYR A 143 17.65 10.96 0.83
CA TYR A 143 17.84 10.42 -0.52
C TYR A 143 17.36 8.95 -0.67
N VAL A 144 16.97 8.27 0.41
CA VAL A 144 16.25 7.00 0.41
C VAL A 144 14.75 7.24 0.62
N ILE A 145 14.41 8.05 1.60
CA ILE A 145 13.01 8.34 1.98
C ILE A 145 12.25 8.97 0.82
N ALA A 146 12.75 10.09 0.28
CA ALA A 146 12.02 10.85 -0.74
C ALA A 146 11.77 10.02 -2.01
N PRO A 147 12.76 9.38 -2.66
CA PRO A 147 12.52 8.57 -3.85
C PRO A 147 11.58 7.38 -3.59
N SER A 148 11.69 6.73 -2.42
CA SER A 148 10.84 5.59 -2.07
C SER A 148 9.37 5.99 -1.97
N PHE A 149 9.06 7.10 -1.30
CA PHE A 149 7.67 7.57 -1.18
C PHE A 149 7.14 8.20 -2.48
N VAL A 150 7.98 8.85 -3.29
CA VAL A 150 7.61 9.31 -4.64
C VAL A 150 7.21 8.11 -5.50
N TRP A 151 8.03 7.06 -5.53
CA TRP A 151 7.70 5.84 -6.25
C TRP A 151 6.42 5.18 -5.74
N ALA A 152 6.26 4.98 -4.42
CA ALA A 152 5.06 4.37 -3.85
C ALA A 152 3.80 5.20 -4.15
N SER A 153 3.90 6.53 -4.14
CA SER A 153 2.81 7.43 -4.51
C SER A 153 2.47 7.34 -6.00
N ALA A 154 3.49 7.24 -6.86
CA ALA A 154 3.30 7.04 -8.30
C ALA A 154 2.62 5.69 -8.61
N VAL A 155 2.98 4.61 -7.89
CA VAL A 155 2.25 3.32 -7.95
C VAL A 155 0.81 3.51 -7.50
N GLY A 156 0.54 4.21 -6.40
CA GLY A 156 -0.83 4.49 -5.96
C GLY A 156 -1.63 5.29 -6.98
N TYR A 157 -1.06 6.36 -7.54
CA TYR A 157 -1.70 7.18 -8.56
C TYR A 157 -1.99 6.38 -9.83
N SER A 158 -1.07 5.52 -10.29
CA SER A 158 -1.26 4.69 -11.46
C SER A 158 -2.51 3.80 -11.37
N ARG A 159 -2.89 3.35 -10.16
CA ARG A 159 -4.09 2.52 -9.98
C ARG A 159 -5.38 3.29 -10.21
N MET A 160 -5.39 4.59 -9.94
CA MET A 160 -6.51 5.48 -10.26
C MET A 160 -6.51 5.83 -11.75
N HIS A 161 -5.36 6.21 -12.31
CA HIS A 161 -5.22 6.51 -13.74
C HIS A 161 -5.69 5.33 -14.61
N LEU A 162 -5.31 4.11 -14.24
CA LEU A 162 -5.69 2.88 -14.96
C LEU A 162 -7.10 2.37 -14.60
N GLY A 163 -7.89 3.10 -13.82
CA GLY A 163 -9.31 2.88 -13.57
C GLY A 163 -9.66 1.67 -12.70
N VAL A 164 -8.73 1.14 -11.91
CA VAL A 164 -8.92 -0.12 -11.18
C VAL A 164 -9.12 0.04 -9.68
N HIS A 165 -8.91 1.24 -9.14
CA HIS A 165 -9.10 1.57 -7.72
C HIS A 165 -9.64 2.99 -7.53
N TYR A 166 -10.46 3.17 -6.50
CA TYR A 166 -10.87 4.49 -6.04
C TYR A 166 -9.73 5.19 -5.28
N PRO A 167 -9.73 6.53 -5.17
CA PRO A 167 -8.80 7.27 -4.31
C PRO A 167 -8.74 6.76 -2.87
N SER A 168 -9.90 6.45 -2.27
CA SER A 168 -9.96 5.91 -0.91
C SER A 168 -9.33 4.52 -0.76
N ASP A 169 -9.39 3.65 -1.81
CA ASP A 169 -8.68 2.37 -1.80
C ASP A 169 -7.15 2.56 -1.78
N VAL A 170 -6.68 3.58 -2.49
CA VAL A 170 -5.25 3.96 -2.54
C VAL A 170 -4.79 4.48 -1.18
N ILE A 171 -5.56 5.40 -0.57
CA ILE A 171 -5.25 5.91 0.78
C ILE A 171 -5.25 4.79 1.80
N ALA A 172 -6.27 3.93 1.79
CA ALA A 172 -6.32 2.77 2.68
C ALA A 172 -5.14 1.82 2.45
N GLY A 173 -4.75 1.59 1.19
CA GLY A 173 -3.57 0.81 0.85
C GLY A 173 -2.28 1.41 1.43
N ALA A 174 -2.09 2.73 1.30
CA ALA A 174 -0.94 3.43 1.87
C ALA A 174 -0.88 3.29 3.41
N LEU A 175 -2.02 3.43 4.09
CA LEU A 175 -2.10 3.25 5.55
C LEU A 175 -1.82 1.81 5.97
N VAL A 176 -2.37 0.81 5.26
CA VAL A 176 -2.13 -0.61 5.52
C VAL A 176 -0.66 -0.94 5.32
N GLY A 177 -0.05 -0.50 4.21
CA GLY A 177 1.36 -0.75 3.92
C GLY A 177 2.29 -0.15 4.96
N SER A 178 2.14 1.14 5.24
CA SER A 178 2.95 1.85 6.24
C SER A 178 2.73 1.32 7.65
N GLY A 179 1.47 1.02 8.00
CA GLY A 179 1.11 0.43 9.29
C GLY A 179 1.72 -0.95 9.49
N SER A 180 1.70 -1.81 8.45
CA SER A 180 2.32 -3.14 8.48
C SER A 180 3.83 -3.05 8.72
N ALA A 181 4.54 -2.17 8.01
CA ALA A 181 5.97 -1.96 8.20
C ALA A 181 6.30 -1.48 9.63
N TYR A 182 5.53 -0.52 10.15
CA TYR A 182 5.71 -0.03 11.51
C TYR A 182 5.46 -1.10 12.57
N LEU A 183 4.40 -1.90 12.42
CA LEU A 183 4.07 -3.00 13.34
C LEU A 183 5.14 -4.09 13.29
N THR A 184 5.61 -4.48 12.10
CA THR A 184 6.72 -5.43 11.94
C THR A 184 7.97 -4.95 12.67
N TYR A 185 8.34 -3.66 12.51
CA TYR A 185 9.45 -3.07 13.25
C TYR A 185 9.28 -3.19 14.78
N LYS A 186 8.09 -2.88 15.31
CA LYS A 186 7.81 -2.96 16.75
C LYS A 186 7.88 -4.39 17.25
N ILE A 187 7.35 -5.35 16.49
CA ILE A 187 7.39 -6.77 16.83
C ILE A 187 8.83 -7.27 16.85
N ASN A 188 9.63 -6.97 15.81
CA ASN A 188 11.03 -7.38 15.73
C ASN A 188 11.85 -6.79 16.89
N LYS A 189 11.64 -5.53 17.23
CA LYS A 189 12.29 -4.89 18.38
C LYS A 189 11.93 -5.56 19.71
N TRP A 190 10.67 -5.93 19.89
CA TRP A 190 10.21 -6.62 21.10
C TRP A 190 10.79 -8.04 21.20
N LEU A 191 10.79 -8.82 20.11
CA LEU A 191 11.34 -10.17 20.06
C LEU A 191 12.85 -10.16 20.35
N ASN A 192 13.59 -9.23 19.78
CA ASN A 192 15.04 -9.11 20.02
C ASN A 192 15.34 -8.76 21.49
N LYS A 193 14.54 -7.87 22.10
CA LYS A 193 14.69 -7.55 23.54
C LYS A 193 14.42 -8.76 24.45
N LYS A 194 13.44 -9.61 24.08
CA LYS A 194 13.13 -10.83 24.83
C LYS A 194 14.28 -11.83 24.76
N ARG A 195 14.79 -12.11 23.54
CA ARG A 195 15.93 -13.03 23.33
C ARG A 195 17.19 -12.60 24.08
N SER A 196 17.50 -11.30 24.11
CA SER A 196 18.65 -10.79 24.87
C SER A 196 18.52 -10.97 26.39
N LYS A 197 17.29 -11.01 26.92
CA LYS A 197 17.07 -11.27 28.34
C LYS A 197 17.13 -12.76 28.72
N GLU A 198 16.86 -13.64 27.79
CA GLU A 198 16.91 -15.12 28.02
C GLU A 198 18.34 -15.67 27.88
N GLN A 199 19.29 -14.88 27.39
CA GLN A 199 20.71 -15.23 27.25
C GLN A 199 21.60 -14.70 28.40
N LEU A 200 21.03 -13.97 29.37
CA LEU A 200 21.66 -13.47 30.60
C LEU A 200 21.25 -14.31 31.80
#